data_f39ffd30d16b86aca0800b6f2b36acc5
#
_entry.id   f39ffd30d16b86aca0800b6f2b36acc5
#
_cell.length_a   1.000
_cell.length_b   1.000
_cell.length_c   1.000
_cell.angle_alpha   90.00
_cell.angle_beta   90.00
_cell.angle_gamma   90.00
#
_symmetry.space_group_name_H-M   'P 1'
#
loop_
_entity.id
_entity.type
_entity.pdbx_description
1 polymer ?
#
loop_
_entity_poly.entity_id
_entity_poly.type
_entity_poly.pdbx_seq_one_letter_code
_entity_poly.pdbx_strand_id
1 'polypeptide(L)'
;MFDFQEELRKLPDQPGVYIMHDKTDAIIYIGKAVSLRKRVRQYFQPSHDEGIKKKQMVEHIARFEYIITDSELEALVLECNLIKEHTPKYNTMLRDDKTYPYIRVTVQEDFPRVLFSRQVKKDKSRYFGPYTSAGAVKDTIELINKLYKLRTCNRKLPRDIGLERACLNYHIHQCDAPCQGHVDKETYGKQVSKALEFLNGNYGPVIRELKENMQKASEEMEFERAIEYRELLNSVSQIAQKQKITNTDGEDKDIIALASDDRDAVVQVFFIRSGKIIGRDHFHVRVGSEESTGDILVNFVKQYYSGTPFVPREIMLQEAIEDIPVLEEWLSAKRGRKVTIRIPQKGLKEKLVELAAKNAQLVLSQDKEKIKREEGRTIGAVKEIEQLLGMKGLNRMEVYDMSNINGFETVGSMIVYEKGRPKRSDYRKFKLRTVSGPDDYASMHEVLTRRFTHGMQEQKELEEKNMPQEVGSFTRFPDIIMMDGGRGQVNICLQVLEELGLDIPVCGMVKDDNHRTRGLYFHNVEIPIDRHGEGFKLITRIQDEAHRFAIEYHRSLRSKAQVHSILDDIEGIGPARRKALMRRFQSMENMKNASVEELAETDSMNLAAAQNVYDTLHSGPA
;
A
#
# COMPACT_ATOMS: atom_id res chain seq x y z
N MET A 1 30.48 -18.35 27.29
CA MET A 1 29.38 -19.24 26.90
C MET A 1 28.24 -18.98 27.88
N PHE A 2 27.01 -18.71 27.44
CA PHE A 2 25.88 -18.42 28.33
C PHE A 2 25.47 -19.70 29.08
N ASP A 3 25.54 -19.69 30.41
CA ASP A 3 25.14 -20.83 31.22
C ASP A 3 23.65 -20.72 31.58
N PHE A 4 22.82 -21.44 30.83
CA PHE A 4 21.37 -21.44 31.01
C PHE A 4 20.97 -21.91 32.42
N GLN A 5 21.66 -22.90 32.99
CA GLN A 5 21.29 -23.45 34.30
C GLN A 5 21.55 -22.44 35.41
N GLU A 6 22.66 -21.74 35.35
CA GLU A 6 22.99 -20.71 36.31
C GLU A 6 22.05 -19.49 36.19
N GLU A 7 21.80 -19.02 34.98
CA GLU A 7 20.93 -17.86 34.74
C GLU A 7 19.47 -18.15 35.07
N LEU A 8 18.96 -19.34 34.81
CA LEU A 8 17.62 -19.76 35.22
C LEU A 8 17.45 -19.81 36.77
N ARG A 9 18.53 -20.03 37.52
CA ARG A 9 18.49 -19.98 39.01
C ARG A 9 18.38 -18.56 39.54
N LYS A 10 18.96 -17.57 38.83
CA LYS A 10 18.99 -16.16 39.23
C LYS A 10 17.66 -15.44 38.95
N LEU A 11 16.77 -16.04 38.16
CA LEU A 11 15.49 -15.41 37.81
C LEU A 11 14.64 -15.07 39.03
N PRO A 12 14.16 -13.81 39.15
CA PRO A 12 13.31 -13.37 40.25
C PRO A 12 11.89 -13.91 40.12
N ASP A 13 11.19 -14.05 41.23
CA ASP A 13 9.76 -14.36 41.26
C ASP A 13 8.94 -13.06 41.29
N GLN A 14 9.11 -12.24 40.24
CA GLN A 14 8.51 -10.91 40.06
C GLN A 14 8.00 -10.77 38.67
N PRO A 15 7.01 -9.87 38.43
CA PRO A 15 6.55 -9.56 37.09
C PRO A 15 7.64 -8.88 36.28
N GLY A 16 7.58 -9.06 34.93
CA GLY A 16 8.55 -8.46 34.04
C GLY A 16 8.44 -8.97 32.63
N VAL A 17 9.38 -8.52 31.80
CA VAL A 17 9.51 -8.89 30.39
C VAL A 17 10.81 -9.68 30.22
N TYR A 18 10.75 -10.76 29.44
CA TYR A 18 11.93 -11.53 29.04
C TYR A 18 12.14 -11.42 27.54
N ILE A 19 13.40 -11.38 27.11
CA ILE A 19 13.84 -11.16 25.75
C ILE A 19 14.79 -12.30 25.38
N MET A 20 14.50 -13.00 24.30
CA MET A 20 15.28 -14.14 23.83
C MET A 20 16.07 -13.78 22.60
N HIS A 21 17.37 -14.15 22.58
CA HIS A 21 18.30 -13.86 21.52
C HIS A 21 18.81 -15.14 20.86
N ASP A 22 19.12 -15.06 19.57
CA ASP A 22 19.79 -16.13 18.83
C ASP A 22 21.32 -16.03 18.92
N LYS A 23 22.01 -16.92 18.18
CA LYS A 23 23.49 -16.99 18.14
C LYS A 23 24.14 -15.74 17.51
N THR A 24 23.38 -14.94 16.77
CA THR A 24 23.84 -13.67 16.15
C THR A 24 23.51 -12.46 17.02
N ASP A 25 23.01 -12.69 18.23
CA ASP A 25 22.50 -11.69 19.17
C ASP A 25 21.24 -10.95 18.70
N ALA A 26 20.55 -11.45 17.67
CA ALA A 26 19.29 -10.90 17.23
C ALA A 26 18.16 -11.28 18.19
N ILE A 27 17.28 -10.32 18.51
CA ILE A 27 16.10 -10.56 19.33
C ILE A 27 15.10 -11.38 18.51
N ILE A 28 14.80 -12.58 18.98
CA ILE A 28 13.92 -13.52 18.30
C ILE A 28 12.54 -13.65 18.94
N TYR A 29 12.40 -13.35 20.23
CA TYR A 29 11.15 -13.40 20.95
C TYR A 29 11.15 -12.46 22.17
N ILE A 30 10.01 -11.84 22.46
CA ILE A 30 9.77 -11.01 23.63
C ILE A 30 8.45 -11.46 24.26
N GLY A 31 8.43 -11.62 25.60
CA GLY A 31 7.22 -12.02 26.31
C GLY A 31 7.14 -11.45 27.72
N LYS A 32 5.92 -11.18 28.19
CA LYS A 32 5.67 -10.81 29.59
C LYS A 32 5.56 -12.04 30.49
N ALA A 33 5.78 -11.83 31.76
CA ALA A 33 5.55 -12.84 32.81
C ALA A 33 5.01 -12.17 34.07
N VAL A 34 4.07 -12.84 34.74
CA VAL A 34 3.67 -12.52 36.14
C VAL A 34 4.78 -12.94 37.08
N SER A 35 5.47 -14.03 36.77
CA SER A 35 6.66 -14.53 37.45
C SER A 35 7.68 -14.93 36.40
N LEU A 36 8.73 -14.13 36.27
CA LEU A 36 9.84 -14.38 35.33
C LEU A 36 10.43 -15.78 35.55
N ARG A 37 10.62 -16.18 36.84
CA ARG A 37 11.15 -17.48 37.20
C ARG A 37 10.31 -18.64 36.70
N LYS A 38 9.00 -18.58 36.84
CA LYS A 38 8.10 -19.66 36.42
C LYS A 38 8.00 -19.69 34.89
N ARG A 39 7.76 -18.55 34.25
CA ARG A 39 7.50 -18.47 32.82
C ARG A 39 8.72 -18.82 31.96
N VAL A 40 9.90 -18.27 32.27
CA VAL A 40 11.10 -18.53 31.48
C VAL A 40 11.56 -19.99 31.63
N ARG A 41 11.46 -20.56 32.83
CA ARG A 41 11.80 -21.98 33.03
C ARG A 41 10.94 -22.94 32.23
N GLN A 42 9.67 -22.62 31.98
CA GLN A 42 8.78 -23.47 31.18
C GLN A 42 9.27 -23.72 29.75
N TYR A 43 10.07 -22.80 29.18
CA TYR A 43 10.65 -23.01 27.85
C TYR A 43 11.77 -24.05 27.82
N PHE A 44 12.42 -24.31 28.94
CA PHE A 44 13.58 -25.20 29.05
C PHE A 44 13.28 -26.50 29.79
N GLN A 45 12.02 -26.75 30.17
CA GLN A 45 11.57 -28.01 30.77
C GLN A 45 11.03 -28.94 29.67
N PRO A 46 11.35 -30.26 29.72
CA PRO A 46 10.77 -31.22 28.75
C PRO A 46 9.24 -31.28 28.93
N SER A 47 8.51 -31.01 27.89
CA SER A 47 7.07 -31.17 27.84
C SER A 47 6.69 -32.05 26.65
N HIS A 48 5.73 -32.94 26.82
CA HIS A 48 5.29 -33.88 25.77
C HIS A 48 4.41 -33.24 24.73
N ASP A 49 3.85 -32.04 24.99
CA ASP A 49 2.87 -31.34 24.15
C ASP A 49 3.40 -30.04 23.51
N GLU A 50 4.71 -29.94 23.31
CA GLU A 50 5.26 -28.72 22.67
C GLU A 50 5.20 -28.80 21.16
N GLY A 51 4.54 -27.84 20.56
CA GLY A 51 4.44 -27.71 19.13
C GLY A 51 5.78 -27.52 18.42
N ILE A 52 5.85 -27.93 17.15
CA ILE A 52 7.07 -28.00 16.33
C ILE A 52 7.84 -26.67 16.29
N LYS A 53 7.11 -25.55 16.23
CA LYS A 53 7.73 -24.22 16.12
C LYS A 53 8.24 -23.69 17.47
N LYS A 54 7.60 -24.02 18.60
CA LYS A 54 8.11 -23.67 19.91
C LYS A 54 9.43 -24.41 20.17
N LYS A 55 9.53 -25.67 19.76
CA LYS A 55 10.79 -26.43 19.76
C LYS A 55 11.84 -25.75 18.90
N GLN A 56 11.49 -25.35 17.66
CA GLN A 56 12.39 -24.61 16.79
C GLN A 56 12.84 -23.26 17.36
N MET A 57 11.93 -22.52 18.03
CA MET A 57 12.30 -21.28 18.70
C MET A 57 13.29 -21.55 19.84
N VAL A 58 12.99 -22.53 20.70
CA VAL A 58 13.85 -22.90 21.83
C VAL A 58 15.24 -23.36 21.36
N GLU A 59 15.33 -24.12 20.27
CA GLU A 59 16.60 -24.53 19.64
C GLU A 59 17.44 -23.35 19.13
N HIS A 60 16.81 -22.24 18.79
CA HIS A 60 17.49 -21.04 18.31
C HIS A 60 17.89 -20.08 19.44
N ILE A 61 17.38 -20.27 20.65
CA ILE A 61 17.75 -19.41 21.80
C ILE A 61 19.20 -19.67 22.18
N ALA A 62 20.04 -18.65 22.09
CA ALA A 62 21.44 -18.68 22.53
C ALA A 62 21.64 -18.01 23.89
N ARG A 63 20.83 -17.03 24.23
CA ARG A 63 20.78 -16.36 25.54
C ARG A 63 19.42 -15.72 25.76
N PHE A 64 19.14 -15.35 27.01
CA PHE A 64 18.00 -14.50 27.34
C PHE A 64 18.42 -13.39 28.31
N GLU A 65 17.65 -12.32 28.31
CA GLU A 65 17.72 -11.25 29.30
C GLU A 65 16.31 -10.94 29.81
N TYR A 66 16.20 -10.21 30.92
CA TYR A 66 14.92 -9.85 31.49
C TYR A 66 14.94 -8.47 32.13
N ILE A 67 13.76 -7.84 32.15
CA ILE A 67 13.52 -6.55 32.80
C ILE A 67 12.43 -6.77 33.85
N ILE A 68 12.72 -6.42 35.09
CA ILE A 68 11.75 -6.50 36.22
C ILE A 68 10.85 -5.26 36.12
N THR A 69 9.57 -5.43 36.42
CA THR A 69 8.59 -4.35 36.50
C THR A 69 7.86 -4.40 37.86
N ASP A 70 7.29 -3.25 38.26
CA ASP A 70 6.60 -3.16 39.54
C ASP A 70 5.20 -3.81 39.50
N SER A 71 4.63 -3.97 38.29
CA SER A 71 3.31 -4.58 38.10
C SER A 71 3.22 -5.36 36.79
N GLU A 72 2.24 -6.25 36.72
CA GLU A 72 1.92 -6.97 35.49
C GLU A 72 1.45 -6.01 34.37
N LEU A 73 0.76 -4.92 34.72
CA LEU A 73 0.35 -3.89 33.81
C LEU A 73 1.56 -3.20 33.14
N GLU A 74 2.60 -2.88 33.91
CA GLU A 74 3.84 -2.32 33.36
C GLU A 74 4.56 -3.33 32.46
N ALA A 75 4.61 -4.61 32.86
CA ALA A 75 5.15 -5.68 32.02
C ALA A 75 4.42 -5.75 30.68
N LEU A 76 3.08 -5.64 30.67
CA LEU A 76 2.26 -5.65 29.46
C LEU A 76 2.61 -4.47 28.53
N VAL A 77 2.69 -3.25 29.09
CA VAL A 77 3.01 -2.04 28.32
C VAL A 77 4.42 -2.11 27.76
N LEU A 78 5.39 -2.56 28.56
CA LEU A 78 6.78 -2.71 28.16
C LEU A 78 6.93 -3.76 27.05
N GLU A 79 6.29 -4.93 27.18
CA GLU A 79 6.24 -5.98 26.16
C GLU A 79 5.74 -5.41 24.82
N CYS A 80 4.60 -4.71 24.82
CA CYS A 80 4.01 -4.10 23.63
C CYS A 80 4.98 -3.12 22.93
N ASN A 81 5.68 -2.29 23.70
CA ASN A 81 6.61 -1.32 23.17
C ASN A 81 7.84 -2.01 22.54
N LEU A 82 8.42 -2.96 23.25
CA LEU A 82 9.59 -3.71 22.77
C LEU A 82 9.29 -4.57 21.54
N ILE A 83 8.13 -5.23 21.50
CA ILE A 83 7.70 -5.97 20.30
C ILE A 83 7.56 -5.03 19.09
N LYS A 84 6.99 -3.84 19.28
CA LYS A 84 6.84 -2.84 18.20
C LYS A 84 8.19 -2.30 17.72
N GLU A 85 9.13 -2.10 18.62
CA GLU A 85 10.46 -1.56 18.32
C GLU A 85 11.34 -2.59 17.59
N HIS A 86 11.37 -3.82 18.08
CA HIS A 86 12.31 -4.85 17.61
C HIS A 86 11.72 -5.82 16.59
N THR A 87 10.39 -5.88 16.45
CA THR A 87 9.69 -6.77 15.50
C THR A 87 10.20 -8.21 15.46
N PRO A 88 10.24 -8.95 16.60
CA PRO A 88 10.92 -10.23 16.70
C PRO A 88 10.27 -11.30 15.82
N LYS A 89 11.10 -12.20 15.28
CA LYS A 89 10.69 -13.23 14.31
C LYS A 89 9.59 -14.17 14.80
N TYR A 90 9.59 -14.53 16.09
CA TYR A 90 8.68 -15.51 16.68
C TYR A 90 7.48 -14.89 17.42
N ASN A 91 7.39 -13.56 17.50
CA ASN A 91 6.19 -12.90 18.00
C ASN A 91 5.13 -12.77 16.90
N THR A 92 3.87 -12.88 17.30
CA THR A 92 2.75 -12.56 16.43
C THR A 92 2.74 -11.06 16.12
N MET A 93 2.64 -10.71 14.85
CA MET A 93 2.73 -9.33 14.39
C MET A 93 1.55 -8.98 13.47
N LEU A 94 0.98 -7.80 13.70
CA LEU A 94 0.08 -7.19 12.72
C LEU A 94 0.88 -6.77 11.48
N ARG A 95 0.43 -7.20 10.30
CA ARG A 95 1.08 -6.84 9.02
C ARG A 95 0.75 -5.42 8.56
N ASP A 96 -0.38 -4.87 9.02
CA ASP A 96 -0.92 -3.59 8.54
C ASP A 96 -0.99 -2.57 9.68
N ASP A 97 -0.22 -1.48 9.57
CA ASP A 97 -0.36 -0.30 10.43
C ASP A 97 -1.36 0.68 9.79
N LYS A 98 -2.66 0.38 9.93
CA LYS A 98 -3.72 1.17 9.32
C LYS A 98 -4.06 2.40 10.15
N THR A 99 -3.91 3.58 9.56
CA THR A 99 -4.40 4.83 10.14
C THR A 99 -5.82 5.14 9.66
N TYR A 100 -6.76 5.21 10.59
CA TYR A 100 -8.16 5.45 10.28
C TYR A 100 -8.49 6.93 10.16
N PRO A 101 -9.39 7.29 9.23
CA PRO A 101 -9.96 8.62 9.19
C PRO A 101 -11.05 8.81 10.26
N TYR A 102 -11.11 10.03 10.77
CA TYR A 102 -12.10 10.53 11.71
C TYR A 102 -12.74 11.81 11.17
N ILE A 103 -13.98 12.06 11.57
CA ILE A 103 -14.62 13.38 11.45
C ILE A 103 -14.38 14.11 12.76
N ARG A 104 -13.71 15.27 12.69
CA ARG A 104 -13.41 16.14 13.82
C ARG A 104 -14.31 17.35 13.80
N VAL A 105 -15.02 17.61 14.89
CA VAL A 105 -15.82 18.82 15.08
C VAL A 105 -15.15 19.70 16.15
N THR A 106 -14.74 20.92 15.78
CA THR A 106 -13.99 21.84 16.64
C THR A 106 -14.89 22.59 17.60
N VAL A 107 -15.60 21.86 18.47
CA VAL A 107 -16.60 22.44 19.41
C VAL A 107 -16.04 23.46 20.40
N GLN A 108 -14.74 23.56 20.53
CA GLN A 108 -14.05 24.59 21.35
C GLN A 108 -13.95 25.97 20.66
N GLU A 109 -14.16 26.04 19.34
CA GLU A 109 -14.18 27.28 18.58
C GLU A 109 -15.55 27.98 18.74
N ASP A 110 -15.61 29.30 18.70
CA ASP A 110 -16.87 30.05 18.73
C ASP A 110 -17.76 29.73 17.52
N PHE A 111 -17.14 29.47 16.39
CA PHE A 111 -17.77 29.00 15.15
C PHE A 111 -17.13 27.66 14.72
N PRO A 112 -17.61 26.54 15.27
CA PRO A 112 -17.03 25.21 15.01
C PRO A 112 -16.99 24.83 13.53
N ARG A 113 -16.03 23.96 13.17
CA ARG A 113 -15.87 23.39 11.84
C ARG A 113 -15.97 21.87 11.89
N VAL A 114 -16.39 21.28 10.79
CA VAL A 114 -16.35 19.83 10.58
C VAL A 114 -15.19 19.51 9.64
N LEU A 115 -14.21 18.77 10.13
CA LEU A 115 -12.93 18.56 9.48
C LEU A 115 -12.56 17.07 9.38
N PHE A 116 -11.80 16.71 8.36
CA PHE A 116 -11.16 15.42 8.24
C PHE A 116 -9.92 15.35 9.16
N SER A 117 -9.74 14.25 9.88
CA SER A 117 -8.54 14.00 10.67
C SER A 117 -8.14 12.53 10.61
N ARG A 118 -6.84 12.25 10.60
CA ARG A 118 -6.27 10.91 10.81
C ARG A 118 -5.72 10.71 12.21
N GLN A 119 -5.69 11.78 13.01
CA GLN A 119 -5.18 11.76 14.38
C GLN A 119 -6.23 12.31 15.34
N VAL A 120 -6.42 11.66 16.47
CA VAL A 120 -7.22 12.16 17.57
C VAL A 120 -6.30 12.90 18.52
N LYS A 121 -6.56 14.21 18.72
CA LYS A 121 -5.79 15.09 19.61
C LYS A 121 -6.54 15.35 20.89
N LYS A 122 -5.84 15.63 21.99
CA LYS A 122 -6.44 16.06 23.26
C LYS A 122 -6.73 17.58 23.24
N ASP A 123 -7.57 18.03 22.30
CA ASP A 123 -7.84 19.44 22.03
C ASP A 123 -9.29 19.87 22.32
N LYS A 124 -10.02 19.08 23.08
CA LYS A 124 -11.46 19.26 23.39
C LYS A 124 -12.39 19.21 22.16
N SER A 125 -11.89 18.92 20.96
CA SER A 125 -12.75 18.63 19.79
C SER A 125 -13.51 17.32 19.98
N ARG A 126 -14.66 17.20 19.32
CA ARG A 126 -15.37 15.90 19.24
C ARG A 126 -14.93 15.15 18.00
N TYR A 127 -14.64 13.86 18.19
CA TYR A 127 -14.18 12.96 17.12
C TYR A 127 -15.20 11.87 16.92
N PHE A 128 -15.52 11.59 15.65
CA PHE A 128 -16.42 10.53 15.23
C PHE A 128 -15.66 9.53 14.35
N GLY A 129 -15.83 8.25 14.59
CA GLY A 129 -15.07 7.18 13.92
C GLY A 129 -14.61 6.09 14.89
N PRO A 130 -13.65 5.26 14.52
CA PRO A 130 -12.91 5.25 13.23
C PRO A 130 -13.78 4.84 12.04
N TYR A 131 -13.55 5.46 10.88
CA TYR A 131 -14.16 5.05 9.61
C TYR A 131 -13.15 4.26 8.76
N THR A 132 -13.65 3.40 7.90
CA THR A 132 -12.79 2.54 7.05
C THR A 132 -12.46 3.16 5.68
N SER A 133 -13.25 4.15 5.24
CA SER A 133 -13.09 4.82 3.94
C SER A 133 -12.85 6.31 4.11
N ALA A 134 -11.70 6.80 3.64
CA ALA A 134 -11.39 8.23 3.62
C ALA A 134 -12.29 9.01 2.64
N GLY A 135 -12.69 8.38 1.52
CA GLY A 135 -13.64 8.97 0.56
C GLY A 135 -14.99 9.21 1.21
N ALA A 136 -15.58 8.16 1.81
CA ALA A 136 -16.87 8.26 2.49
C ALA A 136 -16.89 9.31 3.61
N VAL A 137 -15.77 9.49 4.33
CA VAL A 137 -15.64 10.55 5.35
C VAL A 137 -15.65 11.93 4.72
N LYS A 138 -14.93 12.14 3.62
CA LYS A 138 -14.92 13.43 2.91
C LYS A 138 -16.29 13.77 2.36
N ASP A 139 -16.95 12.80 1.71
CA ASP A 139 -18.30 12.96 1.16
C ASP A 139 -19.31 13.30 2.29
N THR A 140 -19.17 12.65 3.45
CA THR A 140 -20.01 12.94 4.63
C THR A 140 -19.77 14.35 5.17
N ILE A 141 -18.51 14.80 5.25
CA ILE A 141 -18.15 16.15 5.69
C ILE A 141 -18.72 17.20 4.73
N GLU A 142 -18.57 16.97 3.42
CA GLU A 142 -19.11 17.87 2.39
C GLU A 142 -20.63 17.97 2.50
N LEU A 143 -21.32 16.82 2.63
CA LEU A 143 -22.77 16.80 2.84
C LEU A 143 -23.19 17.56 4.08
N ILE A 144 -22.53 17.36 5.23
CA ILE A 144 -22.84 18.07 6.49
C ILE A 144 -22.62 19.58 6.33
N ASN A 145 -21.52 19.99 5.71
CA ASN A 145 -21.23 21.41 5.48
C ASN A 145 -22.27 22.06 4.57
N LYS A 146 -22.74 21.36 3.54
CA LYS A 146 -23.79 21.82 2.63
C LYS A 146 -25.17 21.87 3.33
N LEU A 147 -25.52 20.83 4.10
CA LEU A 147 -26.80 20.76 4.83
C LEU A 147 -26.97 21.87 5.89
N TYR A 148 -25.92 22.13 6.65
CA TYR A 148 -25.97 23.04 7.80
C TYR A 148 -25.20 24.34 7.55
N LYS A 149 -24.73 24.60 6.31
CA LYS A 149 -24.02 25.81 5.85
C LYS A 149 -22.83 26.19 6.74
N LEU A 150 -22.08 25.17 7.17
CA LEU A 150 -20.97 25.37 8.07
C LEU A 150 -19.73 25.89 7.33
N ARG A 151 -18.94 26.71 8.02
CA ARG A 151 -17.70 27.25 7.46
C ARG A 151 -16.64 26.17 7.29
N THR A 152 -15.90 26.25 6.19
CA THR A 152 -14.76 25.36 5.90
C THR A 152 -13.41 26.10 6.00
N CYS A 153 -13.42 27.44 6.04
CA CYS A 153 -12.22 28.29 6.03
C CYS A 153 -11.41 28.21 7.33
N ASN A 154 -10.12 28.59 7.25
CA ASN A 154 -9.19 28.58 8.38
C ASN A 154 -9.11 29.92 9.15
N ARG A 155 -10.02 30.88 8.89
CA ARG A 155 -10.06 32.16 9.58
C ARG A 155 -10.23 31.99 11.08
N LYS A 156 -9.55 32.81 11.88
CA LYS A 156 -9.62 32.77 13.34
C LYS A 156 -10.75 33.68 13.82
N LEU A 157 -11.95 33.12 13.97
CA LEU A 157 -13.10 33.88 14.46
C LEU A 157 -13.19 33.80 15.99
N PRO A 158 -13.59 34.89 16.68
CA PRO A 158 -14.18 36.14 16.13
C PRO A 158 -13.16 37.19 15.64
N ARG A 159 -11.86 37.01 15.84
CA ARG A 159 -10.82 38.01 15.55
C ARG A 159 -10.85 38.53 14.09
N ASP A 160 -11.09 37.66 13.16
CA ASP A 160 -10.99 37.96 11.72
C ASP A 160 -12.35 38.36 11.10
N ILE A 161 -13.37 38.70 11.92
CA ILE A 161 -14.68 39.17 11.43
C ILE A 161 -14.54 40.52 10.74
N GLY A 162 -15.02 40.63 9.50
CA GLY A 162 -15.05 41.85 8.71
C GLY A 162 -13.73 42.27 8.07
N LEU A 163 -12.62 41.52 8.29
CA LEU A 163 -11.31 41.89 7.73
C LEU A 163 -11.21 41.66 6.22
N GLU A 164 -11.91 40.67 5.68
CA GLU A 164 -11.85 40.29 4.26
C GLU A 164 -13.25 40.03 3.72
N ARG A 165 -13.45 40.13 2.41
CA ARG A 165 -14.74 39.85 1.76
C ARG A 165 -15.20 38.42 2.00
N ALA A 166 -16.51 38.17 1.88
CA ALA A 166 -17.09 36.85 1.90
C ALA A 166 -16.49 35.99 0.77
N CYS A 167 -16.22 34.72 1.08
CA CYS A 167 -15.67 33.78 0.09
C CYS A 167 -16.76 33.18 -0.81
N LEU A 168 -16.36 32.44 -1.86
CA LEU A 168 -17.27 31.80 -2.81
C LEU A 168 -18.37 30.98 -2.12
N ASN A 169 -18.05 30.25 -1.05
CA ASN A 169 -19.04 29.41 -0.35
C ASN A 169 -20.24 30.18 0.20
N TYR A 170 -20.09 31.46 0.51
CA TYR A 170 -21.22 32.31 0.86
C TYR A 170 -22.10 32.59 -0.35
N HIS A 171 -21.48 32.98 -1.47
CA HIS A 171 -22.20 33.34 -2.70
C HIS A 171 -22.92 32.15 -3.34
N ILE A 172 -22.43 30.93 -3.16
CA ILE A 172 -23.08 29.70 -3.60
C ILE A 172 -23.95 29.03 -2.49
N HIS A 173 -24.29 29.81 -1.44
CA HIS A 173 -25.16 29.39 -0.31
C HIS A 173 -24.72 28.13 0.45
N GLN A 174 -23.41 27.84 0.46
CA GLN A 174 -22.84 26.73 1.24
C GLN A 174 -22.26 27.12 2.60
N CYS A 175 -22.30 28.42 2.95
CA CYS A 175 -21.82 28.94 4.23
C CYS A 175 -22.57 30.22 4.57
N ASP A 176 -23.02 30.36 5.82
CA ASP A 176 -23.72 31.56 6.28
C ASP A 176 -22.78 32.73 6.68
N ALA A 177 -21.52 32.69 6.25
CA ALA A 177 -20.50 33.71 6.43
C ALA A 177 -20.38 34.29 7.85
N PRO A 178 -20.11 33.48 8.87
CA PRO A 178 -19.84 34.01 10.22
C PRO A 178 -18.64 34.98 10.24
N CYS A 179 -17.76 34.89 9.25
CA CYS A 179 -16.63 35.79 9.06
C CYS A 179 -17.02 37.21 8.63
N GLN A 180 -18.28 37.42 8.23
CA GLN A 180 -18.87 38.76 7.95
C GLN A 180 -19.88 39.19 9.01
N GLY A 181 -20.12 38.38 10.02
CA GLY A 181 -21.15 38.66 11.02
C GLY A 181 -22.59 38.45 10.52
N HIS A 182 -22.79 37.76 9.39
CA HIS A 182 -24.14 37.47 8.84
C HIS A 182 -24.91 36.44 9.69
N VAL A 183 -24.24 35.69 10.52
CA VAL A 183 -24.83 34.76 11.49
C VAL A 183 -24.18 34.96 12.86
N ASP A 184 -24.98 34.99 13.90
CA ASP A 184 -24.50 35.07 15.27
C ASP A 184 -24.04 33.70 15.80
N LYS A 185 -23.34 33.72 16.93
CA LYS A 185 -22.80 32.51 17.56
C LYS A 185 -23.88 31.55 18.02
N GLU A 186 -25.04 32.04 18.46
CA GLU A 186 -26.13 31.21 18.96
C GLU A 186 -26.80 30.43 17.80
N THR A 187 -27.16 31.14 16.73
CA THR A 187 -27.78 30.57 15.53
C THR A 187 -26.83 29.56 14.87
N TYR A 188 -25.56 29.91 14.74
CA TYR A 188 -24.54 29.01 14.22
C TYR A 188 -24.36 27.77 15.13
N GLY A 189 -24.41 27.96 16.45
CA GLY A 189 -24.36 26.88 17.43
C GLY A 189 -25.51 25.87 17.28
N LYS A 190 -26.72 26.35 16.93
CA LYS A 190 -27.89 25.47 16.63
C LYS A 190 -27.62 24.62 15.37
N GLN A 191 -27.03 25.20 14.33
CA GLN A 191 -26.64 24.44 13.11
C GLN A 191 -25.58 23.37 13.44
N VAL A 192 -24.58 23.70 14.25
CA VAL A 192 -23.57 22.73 14.70
C VAL A 192 -24.20 21.62 15.55
N SER A 193 -25.17 21.94 16.40
CA SER A 193 -25.90 20.92 17.18
C SER A 193 -26.64 19.94 16.31
N LYS A 194 -27.35 20.41 15.25
CA LYS A 194 -27.98 19.54 14.25
C LYS A 194 -26.95 18.67 13.52
N ALA A 195 -25.77 19.20 13.18
CA ALA A 195 -24.69 18.43 12.57
C ALA A 195 -24.15 17.35 13.53
N LEU A 196 -24.03 17.64 14.81
CA LEU A 196 -23.65 16.65 15.83
C LEU A 196 -24.70 15.55 15.99
N GLU A 197 -25.99 15.88 15.94
CA GLU A 197 -27.08 14.88 15.94
C GLU A 197 -27.02 13.98 14.72
N PHE A 198 -26.78 14.56 13.54
CA PHE A 198 -26.56 13.81 12.32
C PHE A 198 -25.40 12.81 12.46
N LEU A 199 -24.24 13.27 12.96
CA LEU A 199 -23.06 12.43 13.18
C LEU A 199 -23.29 11.33 14.23
N ASN A 200 -24.19 11.57 15.19
CA ASN A 200 -24.66 10.54 16.13
C ASN A 200 -25.68 9.59 15.50
N GLY A 201 -26.01 9.75 14.20
CA GLY A 201 -26.92 8.86 13.46
C GLY A 201 -28.39 9.18 13.65
N ASN A 202 -28.76 10.34 14.16
CA ASN A 202 -30.15 10.80 14.22
C ASN A 202 -30.53 11.51 12.91
N TYR A 203 -30.85 10.70 11.88
CA TYR A 203 -31.21 11.21 10.55
C TYR A 203 -32.69 11.57 10.39
N GLY A 204 -33.55 11.14 11.31
CA GLY A 204 -35.01 11.37 11.23
C GLY A 204 -35.42 12.83 11.07
N PRO A 205 -34.93 13.74 11.90
CA PRO A 205 -35.25 15.16 11.80
C PRO A 205 -34.86 15.77 10.46
N VAL A 206 -33.64 15.54 9.98
CA VAL A 206 -33.15 16.12 8.72
C VAL A 206 -33.88 15.55 7.51
N ILE A 207 -34.21 14.25 7.51
CA ILE A 207 -35.01 13.64 6.43
C ILE A 207 -36.40 14.28 6.35
N ARG A 208 -37.02 14.56 7.49
CA ARG A 208 -38.31 15.23 7.56
C ARG A 208 -38.23 16.66 7.04
N GLU A 209 -37.28 17.44 7.55
CA GLU A 209 -37.04 18.83 7.15
C GLU A 209 -36.78 18.93 5.63
N LEU A 210 -35.95 18.03 5.05
CA LEU A 210 -35.68 18.00 3.62
C LEU A 210 -36.91 17.66 2.78
N LYS A 211 -37.76 16.73 3.24
CA LYS A 211 -39.00 16.39 2.54
C LYS A 211 -39.99 17.55 2.55
N GLU A 212 -40.14 18.22 3.68
CA GLU A 212 -41.01 19.40 3.81
C GLU A 212 -40.55 20.54 2.93
N ASN A 213 -39.25 20.84 2.93
CA ASN A 213 -38.66 21.88 2.09
C ASN A 213 -38.75 21.55 0.60
N MET A 214 -38.55 20.27 0.21
CA MET A 214 -38.70 19.81 -1.17
C MET A 214 -40.14 20.00 -1.67
N GLN A 215 -41.10 19.62 -0.84
CA GLN A 215 -42.50 19.76 -1.18
C GLN A 215 -42.90 21.23 -1.30
N LYS A 216 -42.50 22.06 -0.35
CA LYS A 216 -42.77 23.50 -0.36
C LYS A 216 -42.16 24.20 -1.59
N ALA A 217 -40.89 23.91 -1.94
CA ALA A 217 -40.26 24.44 -3.13
C ALA A 217 -40.97 23.98 -4.43
N SER A 218 -41.50 22.75 -4.44
CA SER A 218 -42.30 22.25 -5.56
C SER A 218 -43.65 22.99 -5.68
N GLU A 219 -44.33 23.27 -4.57
CA GLU A 219 -45.60 24.02 -4.54
C GLU A 219 -45.40 25.49 -4.96
N GLU A 220 -44.26 26.08 -4.61
CA GLU A 220 -43.84 27.43 -4.99
C GLU A 220 -43.26 27.50 -6.43
N MET A 221 -43.26 26.36 -7.19
CA MET A 221 -42.69 26.20 -8.55
C MET A 221 -41.18 26.49 -8.65
N GLU A 222 -40.46 26.46 -7.54
CA GLU A 222 -38.99 26.59 -7.47
C GLU A 222 -38.32 25.24 -7.75
N PHE A 223 -38.44 24.73 -8.97
CA PHE A 223 -38.03 23.36 -9.35
C PHE A 223 -36.54 23.09 -9.14
N GLU A 224 -35.67 24.05 -9.36
CA GLU A 224 -34.22 23.89 -9.12
C GLU A 224 -33.95 23.60 -7.63
N ARG A 225 -34.56 24.35 -6.73
CA ARG A 225 -34.47 24.13 -5.27
C ARG A 225 -35.10 22.78 -4.85
N ALA A 226 -36.21 22.41 -5.44
CA ALA A 226 -36.82 21.12 -5.17
C ALA A 226 -35.90 19.95 -5.59
N ILE A 227 -35.17 20.10 -6.72
CA ILE A 227 -34.16 19.14 -7.16
C ILE A 227 -32.99 19.08 -6.16
N GLU A 228 -32.48 20.20 -5.72
CA GLU A 228 -31.42 20.24 -4.69
C GLU A 228 -31.82 19.51 -3.40
N TYR A 229 -33.01 19.78 -2.87
CA TYR A 229 -33.52 19.09 -1.69
C TYR A 229 -33.71 17.58 -1.90
N ARG A 230 -34.12 17.16 -3.11
CA ARG A 230 -34.21 15.74 -3.47
C ARG A 230 -32.85 15.05 -3.49
N GLU A 231 -31.83 15.70 -4.04
CA GLU A 231 -30.46 15.15 -4.05
C GLU A 231 -29.88 15.02 -2.65
N LEU A 232 -30.09 16.04 -1.80
CA LEU A 232 -29.69 15.98 -0.40
C LEU A 232 -30.43 14.87 0.36
N LEU A 233 -31.74 14.72 0.13
CA LEU A 233 -32.56 13.67 0.72
C LEU A 233 -32.06 12.28 0.31
N ASN A 234 -31.72 12.09 -0.96
CA ASN A 234 -31.18 10.82 -1.46
C ASN A 234 -29.83 10.51 -0.81
N SER A 235 -28.94 11.48 -0.71
CA SER A 235 -27.63 11.33 -0.07
C SER A 235 -27.75 10.96 1.40
N VAL A 236 -28.61 11.65 2.16
CA VAL A 236 -28.89 11.32 3.57
C VAL A 236 -29.51 9.94 3.71
N SER A 237 -30.44 9.58 2.82
CA SER A 237 -31.12 8.28 2.83
C SER A 237 -30.15 7.13 2.56
N GLN A 238 -29.20 7.29 1.66
CA GLN A 238 -28.14 6.30 1.41
C GLN A 238 -27.25 6.08 2.64
N ILE A 239 -26.86 7.15 3.33
CA ILE A 239 -26.09 7.04 4.58
C ILE A 239 -26.92 6.33 5.64
N ALA A 240 -28.18 6.70 5.81
CA ALA A 240 -29.08 6.09 6.77
C ALA A 240 -29.36 4.60 6.51
N GLN A 241 -29.46 4.18 5.23
CA GLN A 241 -29.68 2.77 4.84
C GLN A 241 -28.46 1.89 5.12
N LYS A 242 -27.24 2.40 4.90
CA LYS A 242 -26.01 1.65 5.19
C LYS A 242 -25.81 1.35 6.68
N GLN A 243 -26.54 2.02 7.58
CA GLN A 243 -26.41 1.88 9.03
C GLN A 243 -27.56 1.12 9.71
N LYS A 244 -28.30 0.29 8.99
CA LYS A 244 -29.53 -0.38 9.47
C LYS A 244 -29.36 -1.47 10.54
N ILE A 245 -28.13 -1.89 10.88
CA ILE A 245 -27.92 -2.86 11.96
C ILE A 245 -27.81 -2.08 13.28
N THR A 246 -28.93 -1.96 13.96
CA THR A 246 -29.04 -1.25 15.25
C THR A 246 -28.93 -2.22 16.41
N ASN A 247 -28.03 -1.94 17.33
CA ASN A 247 -28.05 -2.47 18.68
C ASN A 247 -28.85 -1.51 19.58
N THR A 248 -29.79 -2.01 20.35
CA THR A 248 -30.72 -1.20 21.14
C THR A 248 -30.12 -0.45 22.33
N ASP A 249 -28.84 -0.75 22.68
CA ASP A 249 -28.21 -0.25 23.93
C ASP A 249 -27.56 1.13 23.81
N GLY A 250 -27.45 1.71 22.59
CA GLY A 250 -26.81 3.03 22.35
C GLY A 250 -25.33 3.12 22.73
N GLU A 251 -24.65 2.02 23.00
CA GLU A 251 -23.29 1.97 23.52
C GLU A 251 -22.23 1.80 22.40
N ASP A 252 -21.02 2.26 22.71
CA ASP A 252 -19.85 2.06 21.85
C ASP A 252 -19.20 0.72 22.13
N LYS A 253 -19.08 -0.12 21.09
CA LYS A 253 -18.54 -1.49 21.19
C LYS A 253 -17.67 -1.81 19.98
N ASP A 254 -16.64 -2.62 20.21
CA ASP A 254 -15.90 -3.28 19.14
C ASP A 254 -16.12 -4.79 19.23
N ILE A 255 -16.40 -5.43 18.09
CA ILE A 255 -16.56 -6.87 18.00
C ILE A 255 -15.37 -7.41 17.24
N ILE A 256 -14.63 -8.30 17.85
CA ILE A 256 -13.39 -8.85 17.33
C ILE A 256 -13.51 -10.36 17.26
N ALA A 257 -13.34 -10.89 16.06
CA ALA A 257 -13.29 -12.33 15.83
C ALA A 257 -12.24 -12.64 14.78
N LEU A 258 -11.74 -13.86 14.73
CA LEU A 258 -10.71 -14.27 13.79
C LEU A 258 -11.04 -15.59 13.11
N ALA A 259 -10.37 -15.80 11.99
CA ALA A 259 -10.18 -17.10 11.36
C ALA A 259 -8.69 -17.30 11.15
N SER A 260 -8.18 -18.49 11.43
CA SER A 260 -6.77 -18.82 11.29
C SER A 260 -6.57 -20.13 10.55
N ASP A 261 -5.38 -20.27 9.99
CA ASP A 261 -4.83 -21.53 9.52
C ASP A 261 -3.40 -21.71 10.09
N ASP A 262 -2.66 -22.69 9.58
CA ASP A 262 -1.32 -23.06 10.10
C ASP A 262 -0.28 -21.92 10.01
N ARG A 263 -0.50 -20.88 9.22
CA ARG A 263 0.49 -19.83 8.93
C ARG A 263 -0.02 -18.41 9.07
N ASP A 264 -1.30 -18.20 8.78
CA ASP A 264 -1.90 -16.88 8.67
C ASP A 264 -3.23 -16.82 9.42
N ALA A 265 -3.53 -15.69 10.02
CA ALA A 265 -4.84 -15.40 10.57
C ALA A 265 -5.39 -14.08 10.01
N VAL A 266 -6.69 -13.99 9.94
CA VAL A 266 -7.42 -12.76 9.64
C VAL A 266 -8.28 -12.42 10.83
N VAL A 267 -8.04 -11.27 11.43
CA VAL A 267 -8.88 -10.73 12.50
C VAL A 267 -9.85 -9.72 11.90
N GLN A 268 -11.14 -9.94 12.10
CA GLN A 268 -12.22 -9.05 11.69
C GLN A 268 -12.66 -8.21 12.87
N VAL A 269 -12.78 -6.89 12.67
CA VAL A 269 -13.30 -5.96 13.66
C VAL A 269 -14.56 -5.28 13.11
N PHE A 270 -15.65 -5.26 13.89
CA PHE A 270 -16.80 -4.41 13.64
C PHE A 270 -16.83 -3.26 14.65
N PHE A 271 -16.97 -2.05 14.16
CA PHE A 271 -17.05 -0.84 14.96
C PHE A 271 -18.51 -0.44 15.18
N ILE A 272 -18.96 -0.56 16.41
CA ILE A 272 -20.32 -0.12 16.83
C ILE A 272 -20.16 1.17 17.63
N ARG A 273 -20.87 2.22 17.19
CA ARG A 273 -20.89 3.52 17.88
C ARG A 273 -22.32 3.98 18.02
N SER A 274 -22.69 4.38 19.23
CA SER A 274 -24.08 4.73 19.57
C SER A 274 -25.07 3.64 19.14
N GLY A 275 -24.71 2.36 19.30
CA GLY A 275 -25.53 1.21 18.95
C GLY A 275 -25.59 0.87 17.46
N LYS A 276 -24.88 1.59 16.57
CA LYS A 276 -24.89 1.36 15.11
C LYS A 276 -23.53 0.88 14.63
N ILE A 277 -23.51 -0.06 13.67
CA ILE A 277 -22.26 -0.46 13.00
C ILE A 277 -21.87 0.66 12.05
N ILE A 278 -20.78 1.39 12.38
CA ILE A 278 -20.24 2.47 11.56
C ILE A 278 -19.19 2.00 10.56
N GLY A 279 -18.66 0.79 10.73
CA GLY A 279 -17.67 0.23 9.83
C GLY A 279 -17.24 -1.17 10.24
N ARG A 280 -16.48 -1.79 9.34
CA ARG A 280 -15.79 -3.06 9.57
C ARG A 280 -14.42 -3.00 8.94
N ASP A 281 -13.44 -3.65 9.55
CA ASP A 281 -12.13 -3.82 8.96
C ASP A 281 -11.54 -5.19 9.30
N HIS A 282 -10.58 -5.63 8.51
CA HIS A 282 -9.88 -6.88 8.73
C HIS A 282 -8.38 -6.65 8.74
N PHE A 283 -7.68 -7.46 9.50
CA PHE A 283 -6.24 -7.38 9.71
C PHE A 283 -5.61 -8.73 9.44
N HIS A 284 -4.55 -8.73 8.64
CA HIS A 284 -3.73 -9.91 8.43
C HIS A 284 -2.73 -10.03 9.57
N VAL A 285 -2.72 -11.17 10.21
CA VAL A 285 -1.82 -11.49 11.33
C VAL A 285 -0.98 -12.68 10.90
N ARG A 286 0.34 -12.55 11.01
CA ARG A 286 1.21 -13.71 10.89
C ARG A 286 1.14 -14.47 12.19
N VAL A 287 0.64 -15.69 12.13
CA VAL A 287 0.54 -16.56 13.30
C VAL A 287 1.94 -17.04 13.68
N GLY A 288 2.30 -16.83 14.93
CA GLY A 288 3.47 -17.43 15.54
C GLY A 288 3.35 -18.96 15.55
N SER A 289 4.30 -19.63 16.18
CA SER A 289 4.25 -21.09 16.24
C SER A 289 3.22 -21.56 17.26
N GLU A 290 2.19 -22.29 16.78
CA GLU A 290 1.15 -22.93 17.60
C GLU A 290 0.50 -22.03 18.66
N GLU A 291 0.20 -20.80 18.29
CA GLU A 291 -0.63 -19.91 19.09
C GLU A 291 -2.09 -20.38 19.00
N SER A 292 -2.74 -20.49 20.14
CA SER A 292 -4.18 -20.70 20.19
C SER A 292 -4.92 -19.49 19.62
N THR A 293 -6.17 -19.68 19.23
CA THR A 293 -7.06 -18.56 18.84
C THR A 293 -7.08 -17.47 19.91
N GLY A 294 -7.07 -17.87 21.20
CA GLY A 294 -7.00 -16.94 22.33
C GLY A 294 -5.72 -16.12 22.36
N ASP A 295 -4.55 -16.73 22.14
CA ASP A 295 -3.27 -16.02 22.10
C ASP A 295 -3.23 -14.98 20.97
N ILE A 296 -3.72 -15.35 19.78
CA ILE A 296 -3.81 -14.43 18.66
C ILE A 296 -4.73 -13.24 18.98
N LEU A 297 -5.86 -13.49 19.64
CA LEU A 297 -6.78 -12.44 20.09
C LEU A 297 -6.14 -11.50 21.11
N VAL A 298 -5.44 -12.06 22.12
CA VAL A 298 -4.69 -11.26 23.12
C VAL A 298 -3.67 -10.36 22.43
N ASN A 299 -2.84 -10.94 21.57
CA ASN A 299 -1.79 -10.21 20.85
C ASN A 299 -2.38 -9.14 19.94
N PHE A 300 -3.49 -9.44 19.27
CA PHE A 300 -4.21 -8.47 18.45
C PHE A 300 -4.74 -7.30 19.30
N VAL A 301 -5.45 -7.57 20.40
CA VAL A 301 -6.01 -6.54 21.27
C VAL A 301 -4.92 -5.62 21.79
N LYS A 302 -3.79 -6.19 22.26
CA LYS A 302 -2.63 -5.42 22.73
C LYS A 302 -2.09 -4.49 21.63
N GLN A 303 -1.76 -5.02 20.45
CA GLN A 303 -1.15 -4.25 19.37
C GLN A 303 -2.11 -3.22 18.78
N TYR A 304 -3.35 -3.62 18.54
CA TYR A 304 -4.38 -2.74 17.97
C TYR A 304 -4.67 -1.53 18.86
N TYR A 305 -4.97 -1.78 20.14
CA TYR A 305 -5.28 -0.67 21.05
C TYR A 305 -4.05 0.11 21.52
N SER A 306 -2.83 -0.41 21.40
CA SER A 306 -1.61 0.41 21.60
C SER A 306 -1.52 1.52 20.57
N GLY A 307 -1.83 1.24 19.30
CA GLY A 307 -1.80 2.21 18.20
C GLY A 307 -3.06 3.04 18.03
N THR A 308 -4.20 2.59 18.56
CA THR A 308 -5.51 3.25 18.36
C THR A 308 -5.81 4.25 19.48
N PRO A 309 -6.16 5.51 19.15
CA PRO A 309 -6.45 6.53 20.16
C PRO A 309 -7.82 6.39 20.82
N PHE A 310 -8.74 5.65 20.21
CA PHE A 310 -10.10 5.43 20.69
C PHE A 310 -10.26 4.04 21.28
N VAL A 311 -10.78 3.94 22.50
CA VAL A 311 -11.13 2.68 23.16
C VAL A 311 -12.63 2.69 23.47
N PRO A 312 -13.42 1.68 23.01
CA PRO A 312 -14.84 1.60 23.28
C PRO A 312 -15.11 1.25 24.75
N ARG A 313 -16.38 1.30 25.16
CA ARG A 313 -16.80 0.86 26.50
C ARG A 313 -16.76 -0.65 26.66
N GLU A 314 -17.12 -1.37 25.61
CA GLU A 314 -17.21 -2.83 25.62
C GLU A 314 -16.46 -3.40 24.40
N ILE A 315 -15.67 -4.44 24.63
CA ILE A 315 -15.03 -5.23 23.57
C ILE A 315 -15.61 -6.63 23.65
N MET A 316 -16.10 -7.15 22.53
CA MET A 316 -16.63 -8.50 22.43
C MET A 316 -15.65 -9.38 21.66
N LEU A 317 -15.30 -10.51 22.24
CA LEU A 317 -14.39 -11.49 21.65
C LEU A 317 -15.11 -12.78 21.33
N GLN A 318 -14.53 -13.54 20.41
CA GLN A 318 -15.04 -14.83 19.95
C GLN A 318 -14.92 -15.91 21.03
N GLU A 319 -13.86 -15.87 21.82
CA GLU A 319 -13.60 -16.83 22.87
C GLU A 319 -12.89 -16.19 24.08
N ALA A 320 -12.78 -16.95 25.16
CA ALA A 320 -12.08 -16.52 26.35
C ALA A 320 -10.57 -16.42 26.08
N ILE A 321 -9.98 -15.37 26.61
CA ILE A 321 -8.55 -15.11 26.54
C ILE A 321 -7.95 -15.04 27.93
N GLU A 322 -6.67 -15.37 28.05
CA GLU A 322 -5.91 -15.11 29.27
C GLU A 322 -5.78 -13.58 29.46
N ASP A 323 -5.51 -13.13 30.68
CA ASP A 323 -5.23 -11.73 31.03
C ASP A 323 -6.40 -10.74 30.88
N ILE A 324 -7.66 -11.17 30.77
CA ILE A 324 -8.82 -10.25 30.69
C ILE A 324 -8.75 -9.13 31.75
N PRO A 325 -8.52 -9.42 33.05
CA PRO A 325 -8.48 -8.38 34.07
C PRO A 325 -7.42 -7.31 33.82
N VAL A 326 -6.22 -7.71 33.41
CA VAL A 326 -5.10 -6.80 33.14
C VAL A 326 -5.35 -5.96 31.90
N LEU A 327 -5.94 -6.58 30.85
CA LEU A 327 -6.33 -5.86 29.64
C LEU A 327 -7.45 -4.85 29.91
N GLU A 328 -8.45 -5.21 30.74
CA GLU A 328 -9.52 -4.28 31.14
C GLU A 328 -8.96 -3.10 31.94
N GLU A 329 -8.01 -3.34 32.85
CA GLU A 329 -7.34 -2.30 33.64
C GLU A 329 -6.55 -1.36 32.71
N TRP A 330 -5.70 -1.91 31.83
CA TRP A 330 -4.94 -1.13 30.86
C TRP A 330 -5.81 -0.29 29.94
N LEU A 331 -6.85 -0.89 29.35
CA LEU A 331 -7.77 -0.21 28.44
C LEU A 331 -8.59 0.85 29.17
N SER A 332 -8.98 0.59 30.43
CA SER A 332 -9.70 1.54 31.26
C SER A 332 -8.84 2.77 31.61
N ALA A 333 -7.57 2.54 31.95
CA ALA A 333 -6.61 3.62 32.19
C ALA A 333 -6.40 4.47 30.91
N LYS A 334 -6.27 3.82 29.74
CA LYS A 334 -6.13 4.50 28.46
C LYS A 334 -7.37 5.31 28.08
N ARG A 335 -8.56 4.79 28.32
CA ARG A 335 -9.84 5.43 28.05
C ARG A 335 -10.17 6.53 29.06
N GLY A 336 -9.68 6.44 30.29
CA GLY A 336 -10.05 7.27 31.45
C GLY A 336 -11.43 6.90 32.06
N ARG A 337 -12.02 5.78 31.66
CA ARG A 337 -13.30 5.21 32.17
C ARG A 337 -13.28 3.70 32.00
N LYS A 338 -14.12 2.99 32.78
CA LYS A 338 -14.20 1.53 32.75
C LYS A 338 -14.45 0.98 31.34
N VAL A 339 -13.65 -0.02 30.97
CA VAL A 339 -13.77 -0.85 29.77
C VAL A 339 -14.05 -2.28 30.22
N THR A 340 -14.89 -3.00 29.50
CA THR A 340 -15.20 -4.42 29.76
C THR A 340 -14.96 -5.26 28.52
N ILE A 341 -14.35 -6.43 28.71
CA ILE A 341 -14.17 -7.46 27.69
C ILE A 341 -15.19 -8.56 27.95
N ARG A 342 -15.99 -8.93 26.95
CA ARG A 342 -17.03 -9.95 27.06
C ARG A 342 -16.94 -10.98 25.96
N ILE A 343 -17.34 -12.21 26.30
CA ILE A 343 -17.50 -13.33 25.38
C ILE A 343 -18.99 -13.69 25.35
N PRO A 344 -19.77 -13.19 24.36
CA PRO A 344 -21.19 -13.47 24.26
C PRO A 344 -21.43 -14.94 23.90
N GLN A 345 -22.30 -15.63 24.62
CA GLN A 345 -22.64 -17.04 24.38
C GLN A 345 -24.09 -17.24 23.95
N LYS A 346 -24.87 -16.17 23.79
CA LYS A 346 -26.28 -16.23 23.37
C LYS A 346 -26.82 -14.90 22.88
N GLY A 347 -27.79 -14.96 22.02
CA GLY A 347 -28.58 -13.80 21.58
C GLY A 347 -27.94 -12.98 20.46
N LEU A 348 -28.33 -11.71 20.32
CA LEU A 348 -27.88 -10.84 19.23
C LEU A 348 -26.37 -10.57 19.27
N LYS A 349 -25.78 -10.45 20.46
CA LYS A 349 -24.35 -10.19 20.65
C LYS A 349 -23.49 -11.35 20.13
N GLU A 350 -23.89 -12.60 20.43
CA GLU A 350 -23.25 -13.80 19.90
C GLU A 350 -23.32 -13.84 18.35
N LYS A 351 -24.52 -13.60 17.78
CA LYS A 351 -24.71 -13.56 16.32
C LYS A 351 -23.81 -12.53 15.62
N LEU A 352 -23.52 -11.40 16.27
CA LEU A 352 -22.60 -10.41 15.73
C LEU A 352 -21.15 -10.88 15.77
N VAL A 353 -20.74 -11.60 16.80
CA VAL A 353 -19.41 -12.23 16.89
C VAL A 353 -19.28 -13.34 15.85
N GLU A 354 -20.29 -14.21 15.70
CA GLU A 354 -20.32 -15.22 14.64
C GLU A 354 -20.24 -14.60 13.24
N LEU A 355 -20.95 -13.49 13.02
CA LEU A 355 -20.89 -12.76 11.75
C LEU A 355 -19.48 -12.21 11.48
N ALA A 356 -18.79 -11.72 12.51
CA ALA A 356 -17.42 -11.28 12.40
C ALA A 356 -16.49 -12.46 12.06
N ALA A 357 -16.64 -13.61 12.73
CA ALA A 357 -15.88 -14.82 12.45
C ALA A 357 -16.10 -15.34 11.01
N LYS A 358 -17.36 -15.37 10.54
CA LYS A 358 -17.68 -15.74 9.15
C LYS A 358 -17.03 -14.79 8.14
N ASN A 359 -17.00 -13.47 8.42
CA ASN A 359 -16.34 -12.51 7.56
C ASN A 359 -14.81 -12.72 7.55
N ALA A 360 -14.18 -13.00 8.70
CA ALA A 360 -12.78 -13.35 8.78
C ALA A 360 -12.46 -14.59 7.93
N GLN A 361 -13.29 -15.64 8.01
CA GLN A 361 -13.13 -16.86 7.22
C GLN A 361 -13.25 -16.62 5.72
N LEU A 362 -14.19 -15.77 5.29
CA LEU A 362 -14.34 -15.40 3.88
C LEU A 362 -13.10 -14.66 3.35
N VAL A 363 -12.57 -13.71 4.10
CA VAL A 363 -11.35 -12.99 3.71
C VAL A 363 -10.17 -13.94 3.61
N LEU A 364 -9.97 -14.79 4.61
CA LEU A 364 -8.88 -15.78 4.63
C LEU A 364 -8.96 -16.73 3.41
N SER A 365 -10.15 -17.20 3.06
CA SER A 365 -10.35 -18.07 1.90
C SER A 365 -10.11 -17.35 0.56
N GLN A 366 -10.58 -16.11 0.42
CA GLN A 366 -10.36 -15.29 -0.78
C GLN A 366 -8.87 -14.99 -0.99
N ASP A 367 -8.14 -14.72 0.08
CA ASP A 367 -6.70 -14.49 0.01
C ASP A 367 -5.94 -15.75 -0.40
N LYS A 368 -6.31 -16.91 0.11
CA LYS A 368 -5.76 -18.20 -0.34
C LYS A 368 -6.01 -18.45 -1.83
N GLU A 369 -7.22 -18.21 -2.30
CA GLU A 369 -7.53 -18.33 -3.72
C GLU A 369 -6.74 -17.33 -4.56
N LYS A 370 -6.59 -16.09 -4.10
CA LYS A 370 -5.80 -15.07 -4.78
C LYS A 370 -4.33 -15.46 -4.85
N ILE A 371 -3.74 -15.92 -3.75
CA ILE A 371 -2.35 -16.40 -3.69
C ILE A 371 -2.19 -17.60 -4.63
N LYS A 372 -3.08 -18.60 -4.58
CA LYS A 372 -3.05 -19.77 -5.45
C LYS A 372 -3.16 -19.41 -6.94
N ARG A 373 -4.04 -18.45 -7.28
CA ARG A 373 -4.15 -17.92 -8.65
C ARG A 373 -2.88 -17.19 -9.06
N GLU A 374 -2.28 -16.40 -8.18
CA GLU A 374 -1.05 -15.67 -8.46
C GLU A 374 0.15 -16.63 -8.61
N GLU A 375 0.23 -17.65 -7.76
CA GLU A 375 1.22 -18.73 -7.90
C GLU A 375 1.04 -19.50 -9.20
N GLY A 376 -0.19 -19.84 -9.59
CA GLY A 376 -0.49 -20.46 -10.88
C GLY A 376 -0.04 -19.60 -12.06
N ARG A 377 -0.33 -18.29 -12.00
CA ARG A 377 0.04 -17.31 -13.04
C ARG A 377 1.54 -17.00 -13.11
N THR A 378 2.32 -17.36 -12.10
CA THR A 378 3.76 -17.10 -12.01
C THR A 378 4.55 -18.42 -12.01
N ILE A 379 4.73 -19.03 -10.86
CA ILE A 379 5.52 -20.26 -10.69
C ILE A 379 4.92 -21.42 -11.47
N GLY A 380 3.59 -21.57 -11.45
CA GLY A 380 2.88 -22.60 -12.23
C GLY A 380 3.07 -22.43 -13.72
N ALA A 381 2.97 -21.19 -14.21
CA ALA A 381 3.20 -20.86 -15.62
C ALA A 381 4.66 -21.14 -16.06
N VAL A 382 5.64 -20.84 -15.19
CA VAL A 382 7.05 -21.20 -15.46
C VAL A 382 7.22 -22.71 -15.55
N LYS A 383 6.60 -23.48 -14.64
CA LYS A 383 6.64 -24.96 -14.70
C LYS A 383 6.01 -25.54 -15.96
N GLU A 384 4.93 -24.94 -16.47
CA GLU A 384 4.37 -25.33 -17.76
C GLU A 384 5.37 -25.11 -18.91
N ILE A 385 6.09 -23.95 -18.89
CA ILE A 385 7.13 -23.66 -19.87
C ILE A 385 8.30 -24.66 -19.73
N GLU A 386 8.74 -24.96 -18.50
CA GLU A 386 9.77 -25.97 -18.22
C GLU A 386 9.38 -27.36 -18.83
N GLN A 387 8.13 -27.77 -18.64
CA GLN A 387 7.62 -29.03 -19.18
C GLN A 387 7.60 -29.04 -20.71
N LEU A 388 7.15 -27.92 -21.32
CA LEU A 388 7.11 -27.78 -22.79
C LEU A 388 8.51 -27.80 -23.41
N LEU A 389 9.49 -27.19 -22.76
CA LEU A 389 10.87 -27.10 -23.24
C LEU A 389 11.74 -28.29 -22.79
N GLY A 390 11.24 -29.18 -21.92
CA GLY A 390 12.01 -30.27 -21.33
C GLY A 390 13.13 -29.79 -20.39
N MET A 391 13.00 -28.59 -19.81
CA MET A 391 13.97 -27.95 -18.92
C MET A 391 13.58 -28.10 -17.46
N LYS A 392 14.51 -27.78 -16.55
CA LYS A 392 14.26 -27.71 -15.10
C LYS A 392 15.03 -26.53 -14.51
N GLY A 393 14.45 -25.90 -13.49
CA GLY A 393 15.10 -24.83 -12.73
C GLY A 393 15.07 -23.46 -13.41
N LEU A 394 14.06 -23.19 -14.22
CA LEU A 394 13.89 -21.93 -14.93
C LEU A 394 13.45 -20.82 -13.96
N ASN A 395 14.40 -20.03 -13.48
CA ASN A 395 14.13 -18.92 -12.57
C ASN A 395 14.20 -17.57 -13.25
N ARG A 396 15.22 -17.37 -14.13
CA ARG A 396 15.51 -16.09 -14.77
C ARG A 396 15.43 -16.20 -16.29
N MET A 397 14.58 -15.39 -16.89
CA MET A 397 14.41 -15.26 -18.34
C MET A 397 14.82 -13.87 -18.77
N GLU A 398 15.70 -13.76 -19.75
CA GLU A 398 15.98 -12.49 -20.44
C GLU A 398 15.29 -12.50 -21.79
N VAL A 399 14.59 -11.43 -22.11
CA VAL A 399 13.79 -11.31 -23.33
C VAL A 399 14.28 -10.11 -24.13
N TYR A 400 14.57 -10.34 -25.40
CA TYR A 400 15.08 -9.33 -26.29
C TYR A 400 14.10 -9.00 -27.39
N ASP A 401 13.88 -7.71 -27.61
CA ASP A 401 13.08 -7.16 -28.68
C ASP A 401 13.86 -6.08 -29.43
N MET A 402 13.90 -6.20 -30.77
CA MET A 402 14.47 -5.21 -31.66
C MET A 402 13.34 -4.41 -32.27
N SER A 403 13.36 -3.12 -32.09
CA SER A 403 12.33 -2.23 -32.61
C SER A 403 12.93 -1.18 -33.54
N ASN A 404 12.44 -1.18 -34.80
CA ASN A 404 12.78 -0.19 -35.82
C ASN A 404 11.51 0.57 -36.21
N ILE A 405 11.53 1.88 -36.13
CA ILE A 405 10.38 2.70 -36.53
C ILE A 405 10.84 3.72 -37.57
N ASN A 406 10.44 3.46 -38.84
CA ASN A 406 10.47 4.42 -39.97
C ASN A 406 11.84 5.14 -40.17
N GLY A 407 12.95 4.42 -40.18
CA GLY A 407 14.25 4.99 -40.58
C GLY A 407 14.98 5.80 -39.49
N PHE A 408 14.44 5.94 -38.30
CA PHE A 408 15.16 6.47 -37.13
C PHE A 408 15.82 5.33 -36.35
N GLU A 409 16.91 5.64 -35.64
CA GLU A 409 17.79 4.75 -34.90
C GLU A 409 17.12 3.43 -34.41
N THR A 410 17.60 2.28 -34.89
CA THR A 410 17.21 0.97 -34.36
C THR A 410 17.68 0.86 -32.91
N VAL A 411 16.81 0.35 -32.03
CA VAL A 411 17.10 0.16 -30.61
C VAL A 411 16.79 -1.25 -30.17
N GLY A 412 17.66 -1.79 -29.32
CA GLY A 412 17.42 -3.06 -28.63
C GLY A 412 16.89 -2.82 -27.23
N SER A 413 15.95 -3.61 -26.82
CA SER A 413 15.46 -3.66 -25.44
C SER A 413 15.62 -5.04 -24.84
N MET A 414 15.99 -5.09 -23.56
CA MET A 414 16.07 -6.29 -22.75
C MET A 414 15.16 -6.14 -21.54
N ILE A 415 14.22 -7.04 -21.39
CA ILE A 415 13.43 -7.18 -20.17
C ILE A 415 13.80 -8.47 -19.45
N VAL A 416 13.55 -8.51 -18.16
CA VAL A 416 13.90 -9.65 -17.30
C VAL A 416 12.68 -10.09 -16.50
N TYR A 417 12.47 -11.41 -16.48
CA TYR A 417 11.48 -12.06 -15.62
C TYR A 417 12.19 -13.01 -14.65
N GLU A 418 11.86 -12.92 -13.37
CA GLU A 418 12.32 -13.86 -12.34
C GLU A 418 11.11 -14.55 -11.72
N LYS A 419 11.10 -15.89 -11.70
CA LYS A 419 10.01 -16.72 -11.16
C LYS A 419 8.64 -16.34 -11.74
N GLY A 420 8.58 -16.01 -13.03
CA GLY A 420 7.37 -15.59 -13.73
C GLY A 420 6.88 -14.16 -13.44
N ARG A 421 7.68 -13.34 -12.77
CA ARG A 421 7.39 -11.91 -12.46
C ARG A 421 8.38 -10.97 -13.13
N PRO A 422 7.96 -9.79 -13.60
CA PRO A 422 8.85 -8.82 -14.20
C PRO A 422 9.84 -8.24 -13.18
N LYS A 423 11.14 -8.29 -13.48
CA LYS A 423 12.23 -7.71 -12.67
C LYS A 423 12.68 -6.38 -13.29
N ARG A 424 11.88 -5.33 -13.09
CA ARG A 424 12.09 -4.03 -13.76
C ARG A 424 13.42 -3.35 -13.45
N SER A 425 14.06 -3.62 -12.31
CA SER A 425 15.40 -3.12 -11.98
C SER A 425 16.47 -3.56 -12.98
N ASP A 426 16.25 -4.73 -13.60
CA ASP A 426 17.21 -5.37 -14.50
C ASP A 426 16.91 -5.10 -15.99
N TYR A 427 15.87 -4.32 -16.32
CA TYR A 427 15.57 -3.91 -17.69
C TYR A 427 16.64 -3.00 -18.24
N ARG A 428 17.04 -3.22 -19.50
CA ARG A 428 18.07 -2.42 -20.16
C ARG A 428 17.64 -1.98 -21.55
N LYS A 429 18.13 -0.80 -21.94
CA LYS A 429 17.93 -0.18 -23.26
C LYS A 429 19.28 -0.06 -23.94
N PHE A 430 19.39 -0.55 -25.16
CA PHE A 430 20.63 -0.53 -25.93
C PHE A 430 20.46 0.38 -27.14
N LYS A 431 21.24 1.45 -27.19
CA LYS A 431 21.43 2.25 -28.39
C LYS A 431 22.50 1.60 -29.25
N LEU A 432 22.22 1.32 -30.52
CA LEU A 432 23.19 0.76 -31.47
C LEU A 432 24.29 1.76 -31.76
N ARG A 433 25.49 1.25 -32.01
CA ARG A 433 26.70 2.06 -32.27
C ARG A 433 27.31 1.76 -33.61
N THR A 434 27.24 0.53 -34.10
CA THR A 434 27.97 0.04 -35.28
C THR A 434 27.04 -0.22 -36.44
N VAL A 435 25.76 -0.48 -36.21
CA VAL A 435 24.78 -0.79 -37.25
C VAL A 435 24.06 0.48 -37.69
N SER A 436 24.14 0.77 -39.00
CA SER A 436 23.41 1.86 -39.67
C SER A 436 22.40 1.27 -40.65
N GLY A 437 21.11 1.55 -40.42
CA GLY A 437 20.00 1.08 -41.26
C GLY A 437 19.16 -0.02 -40.61
N PRO A 438 18.13 -0.51 -41.28
CA PRO A 438 17.16 -1.47 -40.77
C PRO A 438 17.68 -2.91 -40.89
N ASP A 439 18.74 -3.25 -40.18
CA ASP A 439 19.27 -4.63 -40.08
C ASP A 439 19.04 -5.17 -38.65
N ASP A 440 17.93 -5.86 -38.46
CA ASP A 440 17.55 -6.40 -37.17
C ASP A 440 18.51 -7.52 -36.69
N TYR A 441 19.14 -8.26 -37.62
CA TYR A 441 20.07 -9.33 -37.28
C TYR A 441 21.41 -8.78 -36.79
N ALA A 442 22.00 -7.83 -37.50
CA ALA A 442 23.24 -7.17 -37.06
C ALA A 442 23.00 -6.40 -35.76
N SER A 443 21.84 -5.77 -35.62
CA SER A 443 21.42 -5.06 -34.40
C SER A 443 21.36 -5.99 -33.18
N MET A 444 20.76 -7.16 -33.35
CA MET A 444 20.66 -8.18 -32.32
C MET A 444 22.02 -8.74 -31.92
N HIS A 445 22.87 -9.02 -32.91
CA HIS A 445 24.24 -9.45 -32.68
C HIS A 445 24.99 -8.44 -31.81
N GLU A 446 24.94 -7.14 -32.14
CA GLU A 446 25.60 -6.09 -31.35
C GLU A 446 25.08 -6.05 -29.91
N VAL A 447 23.76 -6.11 -29.70
CA VAL A 447 23.15 -6.02 -28.38
C VAL A 447 23.54 -7.19 -27.48
N LEU A 448 23.43 -8.40 -28.00
CA LEU A 448 23.76 -9.63 -27.27
C LEU A 448 25.26 -9.70 -26.93
N THR A 449 26.11 -9.40 -27.91
CA THR A 449 27.59 -9.36 -27.69
C THR A 449 27.94 -8.37 -26.59
N ARG A 450 27.39 -7.16 -26.63
CA ARG A 450 27.65 -6.16 -25.60
C ARG A 450 27.13 -6.57 -24.22
N ARG A 451 25.94 -7.17 -24.15
CA ARG A 451 25.34 -7.65 -22.90
C ARG A 451 26.23 -8.67 -22.22
N PHE A 452 26.60 -9.72 -22.96
CA PHE A 452 27.33 -10.86 -22.38
C PHE A 452 28.80 -10.57 -22.16
N THR A 453 29.47 -9.84 -23.06
CA THR A 453 30.86 -9.39 -22.86
C THR A 453 30.96 -8.51 -21.61
N HIS A 454 30.05 -7.56 -21.45
CA HIS A 454 30.04 -6.71 -20.25
C HIS A 454 29.77 -7.52 -18.97
N GLY A 455 28.85 -8.49 -19.04
CA GLY A 455 28.57 -9.36 -17.89
C GLY A 455 29.77 -10.22 -17.48
N MET A 456 30.49 -10.82 -18.44
CA MET A 456 31.71 -11.58 -18.17
C MET A 456 32.83 -10.70 -17.59
N GLN A 457 32.95 -9.47 -18.11
CA GLN A 457 33.96 -8.55 -17.59
C GLN A 457 33.61 -8.12 -16.15
N GLU A 458 32.36 -7.78 -15.87
CA GLU A 458 31.89 -7.40 -14.53
C GLU A 458 32.04 -8.55 -13.53
N GLN A 459 31.80 -9.80 -13.95
CA GLN A 459 32.05 -11.00 -13.13
C GLN A 459 33.52 -11.09 -12.72
N LYS A 460 34.44 -10.97 -13.66
CA LYS A 460 35.91 -10.99 -13.38
C LYS A 460 36.31 -9.88 -12.41
N GLU A 461 35.82 -8.66 -12.62
CA GLU A 461 36.11 -7.53 -11.74
C GLU A 461 35.60 -7.73 -10.31
N LEU A 462 34.43 -8.36 -10.15
CA LEU A 462 33.87 -8.67 -8.82
C LEU A 462 34.62 -9.82 -8.14
N GLU A 463 35.03 -10.83 -8.90
CA GLU A 463 35.89 -11.92 -8.39
C GLU A 463 37.24 -11.41 -7.91
N GLU A 464 37.88 -10.55 -8.67
CA GLU A 464 39.16 -9.91 -8.27
C GLU A 464 39.00 -9.06 -7.00
N LYS A 465 37.84 -8.45 -6.78
CA LYS A 465 37.52 -7.65 -5.59
C LYS A 465 36.94 -8.44 -4.44
N ASN A 466 36.77 -9.76 -4.55
CA ASN A 466 36.14 -10.65 -3.57
C ASN A 466 34.73 -10.18 -3.18
N MET A 467 33.96 -9.64 -4.14
CA MET A 467 32.60 -9.15 -3.93
C MET A 467 31.58 -10.16 -4.45
N PRO A 468 30.39 -10.25 -3.81
CA PRO A 468 29.31 -11.14 -4.27
C PRO A 468 28.83 -10.76 -5.69
N GLN A 469 28.60 -11.75 -6.53
CA GLN A 469 28.14 -11.54 -7.92
C GLN A 469 26.77 -10.84 -8.02
N GLU A 470 25.97 -10.91 -6.94
CA GLU A 470 24.66 -10.26 -6.87
C GLU A 470 24.72 -8.71 -6.86
N VAL A 471 25.89 -8.14 -6.60
CA VAL A 471 26.12 -6.68 -6.59
C VAL A 471 26.21 -6.12 -8.01
N GLY A 472 26.59 -6.95 -8.99
CA GLY A 472 26.74 -6.53 -10.38
C GLY A 472 25.43 -6.33 -11.12
N SER A 473 25.45 -5.45 -12.11
CA SER A 473 24.27 -5.12 -12.93
C SER A 473 24.01 -6.14 -14.04
N PHE A 474 25.07 -6.80 -14.55
CA PHE A 474 25.03 -7.74 -15.68
C PHE A 474 25.61 -9.12 -15.36
N THR A 475 26.05 -9.34 -14.14
CA THR A 475 26.71 -10.57 -13.70
C THR A 475 25.82 -11.79 -13.66
N ARG A 476 24.50 -11.61 -13.43
CA ARG A 476 23.54 -12.70 -13.40
C ARG A 476 23.09 -13.04 -14.81
N PHE A 477 23.52 -14.18 -15.32
CA PHE A 477 23.08 -14.69 -16.61
C PHE A 477 21.71 -15.36 -16.50
N PRO A 478 20.92 -15.41 -17.59
CA PRO A 478 19.61 -16.04 -17.60
C PRO A 478 19.73 -17.56 -17.72
N ASP A 479 18.71 -18.27 -17.22
CA ASP A 479 18.53 -19.69 -17.44
C ASP A 479 18.03 -19.99 -18.87
N ILE A 480 17.37 -18.99 -19.48
CA ILE A 480 16.92 -19.02 -20.88
C ILE A 480 16.85 -17.62 -21.47
N ILE A 481 17.19 -17.51 -22.73
CA ILE A 481 16.98 -16.31 -23.54
C ILE A 481 15.73 -16.51 -24.38
N MET A 482 14.80 -15.54 -24.31
CA MET A 482 13.57 -15.51 -25.11
C MET A 482 13.70 -14.47 -26.20
N MET A 483 13.56 -14.88 -27.46
CA MET A 483 13.61 -13.96 -28.61
C MET A 483 12.20 -13.67 -29.11
N ASP A 484 11.88 -12.40 -29.34
CA ASP A 484 10.58 -12.00 -29.91
C ASP A 484 10.54 -12.25 -31.43
N GLY A 485 10.74 -13.49 -31.82
CA GLY A 485 10.76 -13.93 -33.20
C GLY A 485 11.07 -15.42 -33.36
N GLY A 486 11.11 -15.86 -34.59
CA GLY A 486 11.31 -17.26 -34.95
C GLY A 486 12.78 -17.66 -35.15
N ARG A 487 12.97 -18.67 -36.02
CA ARG A 487 14.22 -19.33 -36.32
C ARG A 487 15.42 -18.39 -36.59
N GLY A 488 15.20 -17.30 -37.36
CA GLY A 488 16.28 -16.41 -37.75
C GLY A 488 16.93 -15.72 -36.56
N GLN A 489 16.11 -15.18 -35.64
CA GLN A 489 16.58 -14.48 -34.44
C GLN A 489 17.22 -15.45 -33.44
N VAL A 490 16.68 -16.63 -33.27
CA VAL A 490 17.27 -17.69 -32.44
C VAL A 490 18.67 -18.06 -32.93
N ASN A 491 18.85 -18.24 -34.23
CA ASN A 491 20.15 -18.61 -34.81
C ASN A 491 21.22 -17.56 -34.58
N ILE A 492 20.89 -16.26 -34.68
CA ILE A 492 21.83 -15.18 -34.38
C ILE A 492 22.21 -15.18 -32.89
N CYS A 493 21.24 -15.39 -32.01
CA CYS A 493 21.53 -15.51 -30.58
C CYS A 493 22.47 -16.68 -30.28
N LEU A 494 22.22 -17.86 -30.85
CA LEU A 494 23.06 -19.02 -30.69
C LEU A 494 24.47 -18.80 -31.23
N GLN A 495 24.62 -18.14 -32.39
CA GLN A 495 25.92 -17.74 -32.94
C GLN A 495 26.71 -16.86 -31.97
N VAL A 496 26.10 -15.81 -31.42
CA VAL A 496 26.77 -14.92 -30.46
C VAL A 496 27.19 -15.68 -29.20
N LEU A 497 26.36 -16.59 -28.70
CA LEU A 497 26.69 -17.38 -27.51
C LEU A 497 27.87 -18.34 -27.79
N GLU A 498 27.91 -18.95 -28.98
CA GLU A 498 29.03 -19.80 -29.42
C GLU A 498 30.33 -19.00 -29.54
N GLU A 499 30.30 -17.79 -30.15
CA GLU A 499 31.44 -16.87 -30.26
C GLU A 499 32.01 -16.47 -28.88
N LEU A 500 31.13 -16.37 -27.87
CA LEU A 500 31.50 -15.98 -26.50
C LEU A 500 31.77 -17.19 -25.58
N GLY A 501 31.59 -18.43 -26.07
CA GLY A 501 31.77 -19.64 -25.28
C GLY A 501 30.74 -19.83 -24.16
N LEU A 502 29.51 -19.34 -24.36
CA LEU A 502 28.43 -19.42 -23.39
C LEU A 502 27.41 -20.50 -23.80
N ASP A 503 27.03 -21.33 -22.84
CA ASP A 503 25.99 -22.37 -23.03
C ASP A 503 24.69 -21.93 -22.32
N ILE A 504 23.91 -21.09 -22.99
CA ILE A 504 22.60 -20.62 -22.50
C ILE A 504 21.52 -21.03 -23.49
N PRO A 505 20.46 -21.71 -23.04
CA PRO A 505 19.35 -22.08 -23.91
C PRO A 505 18.65 -20.88 -24.52
N VAL A 506 18.28 -20.98 -25.81
CA VAL A 506 17.60 -19.92 -26.55
C VAL A 506 16.27 -20.41 -27.09
N CYS A 507 15.20 -19.69 -26.82
CA CYS A 507 13.86 -19.98 -27.28
C CYS A 507 13.27 -18.81 -28.07
N GLY A 508 12.69 -19.09 -29.24
CA GLY A 508 11.96 -18.11 -30.04
C GLY A 508 10.46 -18.14 -29.71
N MET A 509 9.83 -16.98 -29.64
CA MET A 509 8.38 -16.84 -29.49
C MET A 509 7.76 -16.61 -30.88
N VAL A 510 7.22 -17.70 -31.47
CA VAL A 510 6.70 -17.68 -32.84
C VAL A 510 5.34 -17.02 -32.90
N LYS A 511 5.17 -16.12 -33.87
CA LYS A 511 3.92 -15.41 -34.12
C LYS A 511 3.17 -15.99 -35.32
N ASP A 512 1.84 -15.91 -35.30
CA ASP A 512 0.98 -16.18 -36.45
C ASP A 512 0.88 -14.94 -37.36
N ASP A 513 0.18 -15.06 -38.48
CA ASP A 513 -0.02 -14.00 -39.47
C ASP A 513 -0.76 -12.77 -38.87
N ASN A 514 -1.39 -12.92 -37.73
CA ASN A 514 -2.05 -11.84 -36.98
C ASN A 514 -1.16 -11.29 -35.86
N HIS A 515 0.14 -11.54 -35.87
CA HIS A 515 1.11 -11.15 -34.84
C HIS A 515 0.83 -11.69 -33.42
N ARG A 516 0.06 -12.78 -33.30
CA ARG A 516 -0.23 -13.43 -32.01
C ARG A 516 0.68 -14.63 -31.81
N THR A 517 1.07 -14.89 -30.58
CA THR A 517 1.87 -16.07 -30.22
C THR A 517 1.18 -17.34 -30.71
N ARG A 518 1.90 -18.14 -31.51
CA ARG A 518 1.44 -19.43 -32.01
C ARG A 518 2.10 -20.60 -31.28
N GLY A 519 3.38 -20.45 -30.95
CA GLY A 519 4.17 -21.51 -30.35
C GLY A 519 5.55 -21.04 -29.94
N LEU A 520 6.37 -21.94 -29.49
CA LEU A 520 7.77 -21.73 -29.13
C LEU A 520 8.68 -22.44 -30.16
N TYR A 521 9.82 -21.83 -30.49
CA TYR A 521 10.86 -22.42 -31.30
C TYR A 521 12.07 -22.72 -30.43
N PHE A 522 12.34 -24.03 -30.25
CA PHE A 522 13.39 -24.49 -29.35
C PHE A 522 14.07 -25.72 -29.92
N HIS A 523 15.41 -25.82 -29.87
CA HIS A 523 16.19 -26.92 -30.45
C HIS A 523 15.79 -27.27 -31.88
N ASN A 524 15.63 -26.27 -32.74
CA ASN A 524 15.22 -26.39 -34.13
C ASN A 524 13.83 -27.01 -34.38
N VAL A 525 12.98 -27.07 -33.36
CA VAL A 525 11.61 -27.57 -33.44
C VAL A 525 10.63 -26.49 -32.99
N GLU A 526 9.53 -26.36 -33.72
CA GLU A 526 8.40 -25.54 -33.28
C GLU A 526 7.51 -26.37 -32.35
N ILE A 527 7.36 -25.91 -31.12
CA ILE A 527 6.57 -26.58 -30.10
C ILE A 527 5.23 -25.81 -29.98
N PRO A 528 4.10 -26.48 -30.31
CA PRO A 528 2.79 -25.86 -30.13
C PRO A 528 2.48 -25.64 -28.65
N ILE A 529 1.81 -24.54 -28.32
CA ILE A 529 1.47 -24.19 -26.95
C ILE A 529 -0.05 -24.13 -26.78
N ASP A 530 -0.55 -24.64 -25.66
CA ASP A 530 -1.97 -24.54 -25.32
C ASP A 530 -2.33 -23.09 -24.98
N ARG A 531 -3.20 -22.48 -25.80
CA ARG A 531 -3.65 -21.09 -25.64
C ARG A 531 -4.43 -20.83 -24.34
N HIS A 532 -4.94 -21.86 -23.68
CA HIS A 532 -5.65 -21.76 -22.41
C HIS A 532 -4.74 -21.91 -21.18
N GLY A 533 -3.53 -22.44 -21.37
CA GLY A 533 -2.53 -22.66 -20.32
C GLY A 533 -2.00 -21.37 -19.71
N GLU A 534 -1.55 -21.45 -18.48
CA GLU A 534 -0.91 -20.31 -17.80
C GLU A 534 0.48 -19.99 -18.38
N GLY A 535 1.17 -20.99 -18.91
CA GLY A 535 2.43 -20.83 -19.66
C GLY A 535 2.26 -19.93 -20.89
N PHE A 536 1.20 -20.17 -21.70
CA PHE A 536 0.87 -19.32 -22.84
C PHE A 536 0.58 -17.88 -22.40
N LYS A 537 -0.25 -17.70 -21.36
CA LYS A 537 -0.57 -16.38 -20.83
C LYS A 537 0.66 -15.65 -20.28
N LEU A 538 1.62 -16.38 -19.71
CA LEU A 538 2.90 -15.79 -19.27
C LEU A 538 3.72 -15.32 -20.47
N ILE A 539 3.87 -16.13 -21.51
CA ILE A 539 4.61 -15.80 -22.73
C ILE A 539 3.99 -14.56 -23.40
N THR A 540 2.66 -14.51 -23.53
CA THR A 540 1.96 -13.34 -24.08
C THR A 540 2.25 -12.08 -23.25
N ARG A 541 2.19 -12.17 -21.91
CA ARG A 541 2.55 -11.03 -21.04
C ARG A 541 4.01 -10.61 -21.19
N ILE A 542 4.91 -11.55 -21.40
CA ILE A 542 6.34 -11.28 -21.65
C ILE A 542 6.50 -10.53 -22.98
N GLN A 543 5.85 -10.97 -24.06
CA GLN A 543 5.88 -10.29 -25.36
C GLN A 543 5.29 -8.88 -25.30
N ASP A 544 4.11 -8.73 -24.68
CA ASP A 544 3.47 -7.44 -24.50
C ASP A 544 4.35 -6.46 -23.72
N GLU A 545 5.02 -6.93 -22.66
CA GLU A 545 5.91 -6.09 -21.85
C GLU A 545 7.20 -5.72 -22.59
N ALA A 546 7.80 -6.65 -23.37
CA ALA A 546 8.96 -6.37 -24.21
C ALA A 546 8.63 -5.27 -25.23
N HIS A 547 7.53 -5.45 -25.95
CA HIS A 547 7.06 -4.49 -26.94
C HIS A 547 6.70 -3.13 -26.31
N ARG A 548 5.99 -3.11 -25.16
CA ARG A 548 5.70 -1.89 -24.41
C ARG A 548 6.97 -1.13 -24.02
N PHE A 549 7.98 -1.85 -23.53
CA PHE A 549 9.24 -1.26 -23.07
C PHE A 549 10.06 -0.69 -24.23
N ALA A 550 10.06 -1.35 -25.39
CA ALA A 550 10.68 -0.86 -26.62
C ALA A 550 10.00 0.42 -27.13
N ILE A 551 8.67 0.44 -27.20
CA ILE A 551 7.90 1.64 -27.62
C ILE A 551 8.15 2.84 -26.68
N GLU A 552 8.18 2.61 -25.36
CA GLU A 552 8.47 3.66 -24.39
C GLU A 552 9.86 4.28 -24.62
N TYR A 553 10.83 3.46 -25.00
CA TYR A 553 12.17 3.95 -25.32
C TYR A 553 12.18 4.81 -26.57
N HIS A 554 11.51 4.39 -27.64
CA HIS A 554 11.38 5.19 -28.85
C HIS A 554 10.70 6.54 -28.61
N ARG A 555 9.63 6.57 -27.82
CA ARG A 555 8.97 7.83 -27.42
C ARG A 555 9.93 8.76 -26.70
N SER A 556 10.74 8.22 -25.79
CA SER A 556 11.76 8.98 -25.06
C SER A 556 12.86 9.54 -25.98
N LEU A 557 13.31 8.78 -26.99
CA LEU A 557 14.31 9.25 -27.97
C LEU A 557 13.73 10.32 -28.90
N ARG A 558 12.50 10.14 -29.42
CA ARG A 558 11.80 11.14 -30.22
C ARG A 558 11.58 12.44 -29.48
N SER A 559 11.12 12.37 -28.23
CA SER A 559 10.95 13.56 -27.39
C SER A 559 12.30 14.29 -27.21
N LYS A 560 13.39 13.58 -26.98
CA LYS A 560 14.73 14.18 -26.87
C LYS A 560 15.22 14.77 -28.19
N ALA A 561 14.99 14.09 -29.32
CA ALA A 561 15.38 14.57 -30.65
C ALA A 561 14.57 15.81 -31.06
N GLN A 562 13.26 15.81 -30.77
CA GLN A 562 12.37 16.93 -31.04
C GLN A 562 12.75 18.18 -30.23
N VAL A 563 13.06 17.99 -28.94
CA VAL A 563 13.55 19.06 -28.07
C VAL A 563 14.91 19.60 -28.55
N HIS A 564 15.80 18.72 -29.00
CA HIS A 564 17.09 19.12 -29.54
C HIS A 564 16.95 20.00 -30.80
N SER A 565 16.05 19.65 -31.72
CA SER A 565 15.79 20.43 -32.95
C SER A 565 15.19 21.81 -32.62
N ILE A 566 14.17 21.91 -31.80
CA ILE A 566 13.53 23.20 -31.47
C ILE A 566 14.48 24.16 -30.74
N LEU A 567 15.25 23.67 -29.78
CA LEU A 567 16.20 24.51 -29.04
C LEU A 567 17.42 24.93 -29.87
N ASP A 568 17.76 24.21 -30.94
CA ASP A 568 18.86 24.56 -31.83
C ASP A 568 18.53 25.75 -32.73
N ASP A 569 17.24 25.98 -33.02
CA ASP A 569 16.77 27.07 -33.89
C ASP A 569 16.53 28.38 -33.10
N ILE A 570 16.68 28.37 -31.77
CA ILE A 570 16.46 29.56 -30.94
C ILE A 570 17.73 30.42 -30.85
N GLU A 571 17.61 31.68 -31.28
CA GLU A 571 18.69 32.65 -31.24
C GLU A 571 19.22 32.83 -29.78
N GLY A 572 20.52 32.66 -29.61
CA GLY A 572 21.18 32.77 -28.31
C GLY A 572 21.24 31.49 -27.50
N ILE A 573 20.74 30.36 -28.00
CA ILE A 573 20.80 29.05 -27.34
C ILE A 573 21.87 28.18 -28.00
N GLY A 574 23.09 28.26 -27.46
CA GLY A 574 24.18 27.37 -27.83
C GLY A 574 24.18 26.06 -27.06
N PRO A 575 25.13 25.14 -27.38
CA PRO A 575 25.18 23.78 -26.79
C PRO A 575 25.22 23.76 -25.26
N ALA A 576 25.87 24.72 -24.62
CA ALA A 576 25.97 24.81 -23.15
C ALA A 576 24.60 25.16 -22.52
N ARG A 577 23.94 26.20 -23.03
CA ARG A 577 22.61 26.64 -22.55
C ARG A 577 21.54 25.58 -22.77
N ARG A 578 21.55 24.97 -23.94
CA ARG A 578 20.67 23.84 -24.27
C ARG A 578 20.84 22.69 -23.27
N LYS A 579 22.08 22.28 -22.99
CA LYS A 579 22.35 21.20 -22.03
C LYS A 579 21.87 21.56 -20.62
N ALA A 580 22.00 22.80 -20.20
CA ALA A 580 21.52 23.29 -18.92
C ALA A 580 20.00 23.29 -18.81
N LEU A 581 19.29 23.79 -19.85
CA LEU A 581 17.83 23.76 -19.94
C LEU A 581 17.28 22.33 -19.90
N MET A 582 17.88 21.43 -20.70
CA MET A 582 17.49 20.02 -20.73
C MET A 582 17.71 19.31 -19.39
N ARG A 583 18.77 19.68 -18.68
CA ARG A 583 19.07 19.11 -17.36
C ARG A 583 18.06 19.58 -16.30
N ARG A 584 17.66 20.85 -16.33
CA ARG A 584 16.75 21.44 -15.34
C ARG A 584 15.29 21.04 -15.57
N PHE A 585 14.80 21.13 -16.79
CA PHE A 585 13.38 20.97 -17.09
C PHE A 585 12.97 19.58 -17.59
N GLN A 586 13.90 18.78 -18.08
CA GLN A 586 13.74 17.38 -18.51
C GLN A 586 12.73 17.13 -19.66
N SER A 587 11.79 18.03 -19.93
CA SER A 587 10.81 17.95 -21.02
C SER A 587 10.46 19.32 -21.59
N MET A 588 9.95 19.35 -22.86
CA MET A 588 9.45 20.58 -23.48
C MET A 588 8.22 21.14 -22.79
N GLU A 589 7.38 20.26 -22.27
CA GLU A 589 6.16 20.66 -21.57
C GLU A 589 6.49 21.42 -20.27
N ASN A 590 7.49 20.95 -19.53
CA ASN A 590 7.96 21.65 -18.33
C ASN A 590 8.62 23.00 -18.68
N MET A 591 9.39 23.07 -19.78
CA MET A 591 9.96 24.33 -20.24
C MET A 591 8.87 25.31 -20.73
N LYS A 592 7.86 24.82 -21.40
CA LYS A 592 6.73 25.64 -21.85
C LYS A 592 5.91 26.20 -20.69
N ASN A 593 5.78 25.45 -19.61
CA ASN A 593 5.05 25.89 -18.42
C ASN A 593 5.87 26.76 -17.46
N ALA A 594 7.17 26.91 -17.72
CA ALA A 594 8.07 27.73 -16.91
C ALA A 594 7.97 29.20 -17.24
N SER A 595 8.14 30.08 -16.25
CA SER A 595 8.21 31.52 -16.47
C SER A 595 9.56 31.94 -17.05
N VAL A 596 9.63 33.16 -17.61
CA VAL A 596 10.89 33.72 -18.14
C VAL A 596 11.97 33.81 -17.06
N GLU A 597 11.57 34.13 -15.83
CA GLU A 597 12.45 34.20 -14.67
C GLU A 597 13.03 32.83 -14.31
N GLU A 598 12.17 31.78 -14.31
CA GLU A 598 12.61 30.41 -14.06
C GLU A 598 13.56 29.87 -15.13
N LEU A 599 13.31 30.23 -16.39
CA LEU A 599 14.22 29.90 -17.50
C LEU A 599 15.55 30.65 -17.37
N ALA A 600 15.54 31.94 -16.95
CA ALA A 600 16.73 32.76 -16.78
C ALA A 600 17.64 32.29 -15.59
N GLU A 601 17.06 31.69 -14.56
CA GLU A 601 17.80 31.08 -13.44
C GLU A 601 18.57 29.81 -13.80
N THR A 602 18.44 29.31 -15.05
CA THR A 602 19.18 28.12 -15.48
C THR A 602 20.65 28.45 -15.73
N ASP A 603 21.54 27.53 -15.43
CA ASP A 603 22.98 27.70 -15.60
C ASP A 603 23.32 28.25 -17.00
N SER A 604 24.15 29.29 -17.06
CA SER A 604 24.61 29.95 -18.29
C SER A 604 23.51 30.71 -19.08
N MET A 605 22.28 30.80 -18.60
CA MET A 605 21.21 31.59 -19.22
C MET A 605 21.32 33.08 -18.84
N ASN A 606 20.71 33.92 -19.68
CA ASN A 606 20.42 35.32 -19.39
C ASN A 606 18.98 35.64 -19.76
N LEU A 607 18.49 36.78 -19.34
CA LEU A 607 17.08 37.16 -19.50
C LEU A 607 16.65 37.22 -21.00
N ALA A 608 17.53 37.69 -21.89
CA ALA A 608 17.24 37.76 -23.32
C ALA A 608 17.12 36.36 -23.96
N ALA A 609 18.02 35.42 -23.63
CA ALA A 609 17.93 34.06 -24.11
C ALA A 609 16.73 33.31 -23.49
N ALA A 610 16.39 33.59 -22.24
CA ALA A 610 15.20 33.03 -21.60
C ALA A 610 13.91 33.53 -22.26
N GLN A 611 13.84 34.80 -22.61
CA GLN A 611 12.73 35.38 -23.36
C GLN A 611 12.57 34.74 -24.73
N ASN A 612 13.67 34.56 -25.47
CA ASN A 612 13.65 33.90 -26.78
C ASN A 612 13.13 32.44 -26.68
N VAL A 613 13.52 31.72 -25.65
CA VAL A 613 12.99 30.37 -25.39
C VAL A 613 11.50 30.42 -25.10
N TYR A 614 11.08 31.31 -24.22
CA TYR A 614 9.67 31.45 -23.85
C TYR A 614 8.81 31.82 -25.07
N ASP A 615 9.22 32.83 -25.85
CA ASP A 615 8.49 33.29 -27.03
C ASP A 615 8.40 32.20 -28.09
N THR A 616 9.47 31.48 -28.36
CA THR A 616 9.49 30.39 -29.35
C THR A 616 8.59 29.23 -28.93
N LEU A 617 8.54 28.88 -27.64
CA LEU A 617 7.71 27.81 -27.17
C LEU A 617 6.21 28.15 -27.07
N HIS A 618 5.87 29.46 -27.01
CA HIS A 618 4.49 29.94 -26.94
C HIS A 618 3.95 30.49 -28.27
N SER A 619 4.85 30.87 -29.18
CA SER A 619 4.48 31.12 -30.58
C SER A 619 4.21 29.75 -31.22
N GLY A 620 2.96 29.39 -31.48
CA GLY A 620 2.61 28.16 -32.20
C GLY A 620 3.30 28.09 -33.57
N PRO A 621 3.38 26.90 -34.18
CA PRO A 621 3.98 26.79 -35.51
C PRO A 621 3.25 27.70 -36.49
N ALA A 622 4.04 28.56 -37.16
CA ALA A 622 3.56 29.40 -38.27
C ALA A 622 3.10 28.55 -39.46
#